data_7f7d745ac16fef7ab3ce0487b0549433
#
_entry.id   7f7d745ac16fef7ab3ce0487b0549433
#
_cell.length_a   1.000
_cell.length_b   1.000
_cell.length_c   1.000
_cell.angle_alpha   90.00
_cell.angle_beta   90.00
_cell.angle_gamma   90.00
#
_symmetry.space_group_name_H-M   'P 1'
#
loop_
_entity.id
_entity.type
_entity.pdbx_description
1 polymer ?
#
loop_
_entity_poly.entity_id
_entity_poly.type
_entity_poly.pdbx_seq_one_letter_code
_entity_poly.pdbx_strand_id
1 'polypeptide(L)'
;MRIKYLPTTATLIFFFSMQSAYASFIDYPVHSSHWTDKYDRHFKKYSKRYFGPLFDWHWFKAQAIAESGLDDSAESHVGALGLMQIMPETFLEITEQNPHFADSEAAHWNIAAGIYYDRTLYRKFEKTAVQDKLYMTFASYNAGYGRILNAAKKTPSKEKNWDEIEPLLPNETRSYVRRIRELMGDH
;
A
#
# COMPACT_ATOMS: atom_id res chain seq x y z
N MET A 1 -14.10 16.32 30.07
CA MET A 1 -14.71 15.08 29.58
C MET A 1 -13.64 14.32 28.83
N ARG A 2 -13.06 13.26 29.41
CA ARG A 2 -11.95 12.51 28.81
C ARG A 2 -12.53 11.45 27.88
N ILE A 3 -12.33 11.60 26.57
CA ILE A 3 -12.67 10.60 25.58
C ILE A 3 -11.63 9.49 25.67
N LYS A 4 -12.07 8.31 26.14
CA LYS A 4 -11.25 7.10 26.14
C LYS A 4 -11.20 6.55 24.74
N TYR A 5 -10.05 6.64 24.10
CA TYR A 5 -9.76 5.89 22.87
C TYR A 5 -9.67 4.40 23.22
N LEU A 6 -10.66 3.62 22.81
CA LEU A 6 -10.51 2.16 22.71
C LEU A 6 -9.61 1.87 21.50
N PRO A 7 -8.60 1.00 21.64
CA PRO A 7 -7.86 0.52 20.47
C PRO A 7 -8.75 -0.52 19.76
N THR A 8 -9.41 -0.11 18.69
CA THR A 8 -10.01 -1.05 17.75
C THR A 8 -8.88 -1.78 17.03
N THR A 9 -8.58 -2.99 17.50
CA THR A 9 -7.78 -3.97 16.78
C THR A 9 -8.63 -4.49 15.63
N ALA A 10 -8.74 -3.72 14.55
CA ALA A 10 -9.22 -4.24 13.28
C ALA A 10 -8.14 -5.17 12.73
N THR A 11 -8.29 -6.47 13.00
CA THR A 11 -7.50 -7.51 12.36
C THR A 11 -8.00 -7.63 10.93
N LEU A 12 -7.40 -6.88 10.00
CA LEU A 12 -7.62 -7.08 8.57
C LEU A 12 -7.00 -8.43 8.19
N ILE A 13 -7.85 -9.46 8.12
CA ILE A 13 -7.48 -10.73 7.52
C ILE A 13 -7.82 -10.61 6.03
N PHE A 14 -6.85 -10.19 5.23
CA PHE A 14 -6.92 -10.27 3.78
C PHE A 14 -6.83 -11.74 3.37
N PHE A 15 -7.96 -12.40 3.16
CA PHE A 15 -8.00 -13.66 2.45
C PHE A 15 -8.08 -13.39 0.95
N PHE A 16 -6.92 -13.42 0.31
CA PHE A 16 -6.81 -13.32 -1.13
C PHE A 16 -7.13 -14.69 -1.75
N SER A 17 -8.40 -14.95 -2.09
CA SER A 17 -8.80 -16.17 -2.80
C SER A 17 -8.65 -16.05 -4.34
N MET A 18 -7.74 -15.22 -4.83
CA MET A 18 -7.34 -15.18 -6.25
C MET A 18 -6.11 -16.04 -6.55
N GLN A 19 -5.88 -17.10 -5.79
CA GLN A 19 -4.67 -17.94 -5.91
C GLN A 19 -4.59 -18.79 -7.18
N SER A 20 -5.66 -18.90 -7.98
CA SER A 20 -5.66 -19.76 -9.17
C SER A 20 -5.34 -19.06 -10.51
N ALA A 21 -5.29 -17.72 -10.56
CA ALA A 21 -5.03 -16.98 -11.80
C ALA A 21 -3.61 -16.38 -11.87
N TYR A 22 -2.83 -16.42 -10.79
CA TYR A 22 -1.52 -15.75 -10.72
C TYR A 22 -0.32 -16.60 -11.16
N ALA A 23 -0.53 -17.84 -11.60
CA ALA A 23 0.57 -18.78 -11.91
C ALA A 23 1.25 -18.55 -13.28
N SER A 24 0.91 -17.48 -14.04
CA SER A 24 1.52 -17.24 -15.35
C SER A 24 1.66 -15.77 -15.75
N PHE A 25 1.54 -14.83 -14.83
CA PHE A 25 1.93 -13.46 -15.15
C PHE A 25 3.46 -13.38 -15.07
N ILE A 26 4.11 -13.35 -16.23
CA ILE A 26 5.42 -12.76 -16.38
C ILE A 26 5.23 -11.32 -15.89
N ASP A 27 5.82 -10.95 -14.74
CA ASP A 27 5.68 -9.61 -14.19
C ASP A 27 6.41 -8.64 -15.11
N TYR A 28 5.65 -8.01 -16.00
CA TYR A 28 6.16 -6.95 -16.84
C TYR A 28 6.57 -5.78 -15.94
N PRO A 29 7.76 -5.18 -16.16
CA PRO A 29 8.15 -3.98 -15.43
C PRO A 29 7.06 -2.91 -15.45
N VAL A 30 6.96 -2.11 -14.41
CA VAL A 30 5.89 -1.11 -14.22
C VAL A 30 5.73 -0.12 -15.39
N HIS A 31 6.82 0.15 -16.12
CA HIS A 31 6.84 1.04 -17.30
C HIS A 31 6.60 0.32 -18.65
N SER A 32 6.34 -0.99 -18.61
CA SER A 32 5.97 -1.74 -19.81
C SER A 32 4.67 -1.24 -20.41
N SER A 33 4.57 -1.25 -21.74
CA SER A 33 3.32 -0.96 -22.47
C SER A 33 2.21 -2.02 -22.23
N HIS A 34 2.51 -3.10 -21.54
CA HIS A 34 1.52 -4.04 -21.03
C HIS A 34 0.54 -3.37 -20.05
N TRP A 35 1.03 -2.41 -19.25
CA TRP A 35 0.23 -1.69 -18.27
C TRP A 35 -0.34 -0.41 -18.87
N THR A 36 -1.64 -0.17 -18.66
CA THR A 36 -2.28 1.06 -19.11
C THR A 36 -1.62 2.31 -18.53
N ASP A 37 -1.55 3.38 -19.32
CA ASP A 37 -1.10 4.72 -18.88
C ASP A 37 -2.28 5.65 -18.50
N LYS A 38 -3.51 5.16 -18.61
CA LYS A 38 -4.76 5.90 -18.33
C LYS A 38 -4.70 6.67 -16.99
N TYR A 39 -4.02 6.11 -16.00
CA TYR A 39 -3.98 6.64 -14.64
C TYR A 39 -2.67 7.35 -14.28
N ASP A 40 -1.65 7.31 -15.13
CA ASP A 40 -0.30 7.81 -14.85
C ASP A 40 -0.28 9.27 -14.37
N ARG A 41 -1.13 10.13 -14.98
CA ARG A 41 -1.26 11.54 -14.56
C ARG A 41 -1.71 11.68 -13.10
N HIS A 42 -2.54 10.74 -12.60
CA HIS A 42 -3.04 10.77 -11.23
C HIS A 42 -1.98 10.28 -10.26
N PHE A 43 -1.26 9.20 -10.59
CA PHE A 43 -0.11 8.75 -9.81
C PHE A 43 0.95 9.85 -9.69
N LYS A 44 1.34 10.48 -10.80
CA LYS A 44 2.28 11.62 -10.82
C LYS A 44 1.81 12.79 -9.95
N LYS A 45 0.54 13.18 -10.10
CA LYS A 45 -0.06 14.30 -9.35
C LYS A 45 -0.02 14.05 -7.85
N TYR A 46 -0.50 12.90 -7.40
CA TYR A 46 -0.65 12.63 -5.97
C TYR A 46 0.65 12.19 -5.31
N SER A 47 1.55 11.50 -6.02
CA SER A 47 2.93 11.29 -5.58
C SER A 47 3.63 12.63 -5.30
N LYS A 48 3.61 13.54 -6.27
CA LYS A 48 4.17 14.89 -6.10
C LYS A 48 3.56 15.64 -4.91
N ARG A 49 2.24 15.54 -4.73
CA ARG A 49 1.51 16.22 -3.64
C ARG A 49 1.93 15.72 -2.26
N TYR A 50 2.04 14.40 -2.08
CA TYR A 50 2.21 13.79 -0.75
C TYR A 50 3.65 13.41 -0.42
N PHE A 51 4.48 13.07 -1.42
CA PHE A 51 5.87 12.66 -1.24
C PHE A 51 6.89 13.64 -1.82
N GLY A 52 6.44 14.60 -2.62
CA GLY A 52 7.29 15.60 -3.24
C GLY A 52 7.68 15.28 -4.68
N PRO A 53 8.24 16.29 -5.39
CA PRO A 53 8.46 16.19 -6.83
C PRO A 53 9.57 15.23 -7.27
N LEU A 54 10.46 14.84 -6.36
CA LEU A 54 11.58 13.94 -6.63
C LEU A 54 11.28 12.48 -6.30
N PHE A 55 10.11 12.22 -5.72
CA PHE A 55 9.73 10.84 -5.41
C PHE A 55 9.26 10.13 -6.69
N ASP A 56 9.75 8.92 -6.94
CA ASP A 56 9.37 8.14 -8.10
C ASP A 56 7.93 7.60 -7.95
N TRP A 57 7.02 8.16 -8.71
CA TRP A 57 5.60 7.83 -8.70
C TRP A 57 5.30 6.40 -9.18
N HIS A 58 6.23 5.76 -9.87
CA HIS A 58 6.06 4.39 -10.34
C HIS A 58 5.91 3.39 -9.19
N TRP A 59 6.43 3.69 -8.01
CA TRP A 59 6.19 2.87 -6.81
C TRP A 59 4.70 2.70 -6.51
N PHE A 60 3.92 3.77 -6.63
CA PHE A 60 2.46 3.70 -6.39
C PHE A 60 1.71 3.06 -7.55
N LYS A 61 2.19 3.18 -8.80
CA LYS A 61 1.65 2.43 -9.93
C LYS A 61 1.94 0.93 -9.75
N ALA A 62 3.15 0.56 -9.36
CA ALA A 62 3.51 -0.83 -9.06
C ALA A 62 2.65 -1.40 -7.91
N GLN A 63 2.38 -0.61 -6.89
CA GLN A 63 1.46 -0.98 -5.82
C GLN A 63 0.05 -1.23 -6.38
N ALA A 64 -0.52 -0.32 -7.17
CA ALA A 64 -1.84 -0.50 -7.77
C ALA A 64 -1.91 -1.72 -8.73
N ILE A 65 -0.81 -2.02 -9.43
CA ILE A 65 -0.70 -3.26 -10.20
C ILE A 65 -0.77 -4.48 -9.27
N ALA A 66 -0.08 -4.44 -8.14
CA ALA A 66 -0.12 -5.52 -7.16
C ALA A 66 -1.49 -5.67 -6.50
N GLU A 67 -2.23 -4.57 -6.27
CA GLU A 67 -3.56 -4.55 -5.65
C GLU A 67 -4.67 -5.05 -6.58
N SER A 68 -4.75 -4.52 -7.80
CA SER A 68 -5.88 -4.76 -8.69
C SER A 68 -5.51 -5.09 -10.15
N GLY A 69 -4.22 -5.05 -10.51
CA GLY A 69 -3.82 -5.08 -11.91
C GLY A 69 -4.22 -3.82 -12.69
N LEU A 70 -4.44 -2.70 -12.03
CA LEU A 70 -4.98 -1.44 -12.55
C LEU A 70 -6.45 -1.52 -13.01
N ASP A 71 -7.23 -2.41 -12.40
CA ASP A 71 -8.69 -2.48 -12.59
C ASP A 71 -9.39 -1.49 -11.64
N ASP A 72 -10.00 -0.45 -12.19
CA ASP A 72 -10.72 0.58 -11.42
C ASP A 72 -12.09 0.10 -10.90
N SER A 73 -12.59 -1.03 -11.40
CA SER A 73 -13.81 -1.68 -10.96
C SER A 73 -13.59 -2.84 -9.98
N ALA A 74 -12.33 -3.11 -9.62
CA ALA A 74 -12.00 -4.24 -8.76
C ALA A 74 -12.64 -4.10 -7.37
N GLU A 75 -13.30 -5.16 -6.94
CA GLU A 75 -13.84 -5.31 -5.59
C GLU A 75 -13.38 -6.64 -5.02
N SER A 76 -12.77 -6.62 -3.84
CA SER A 76 -12.37 -7.84 -3.15
C SER A 76 -13.55 -8.47 -2.39
N HIS A 77 -13.45 -9.76 -2.08
CA HIS A 77 -14.47 -10.46 -1.29
C HIS A 77 -14.69 -9.90 0.12
N VAL A 78 -13.78 -9.05 0.60
CA VAL A 78 -13.89 -8.34 1.89
C VAL A 78 -14.29 -6.87 1.72
N GLY A 79 -14.64 -6.45 0.49
CA GLY A 79 -15.14 -5.11 0.18
C GLY A 79 -14.07 -4.05 -0.05
N ALA A 80 -12.81 -4.40 -0.28
CA ALA A 80 -11.80 -3.44 -0.70
C ALA A 80 -12.06 -3.01 -2.16
N LEU A 81 -11.93 -1.72 -2.46
CA LEU A 81 -12.41 -1.11 -3.71
C LEU A 81 -11.30 -0.49 -4.55
N GLY A 82 -11.44 -0.65 -5.87
CA GLY A 82 -10.77 0.08 -6.93
C GLY A 82 -9.28 -0.19 -7.07
N LEU A 83 -8.58 0.69 -7.77
CA LEU A 83 -7.17 0.56 -8.18
C LEU A 83 -6.22 0.25 -7.03
N MET A 84 -6.43 0.88 -5.87
CA MET A 84 -5.56 0.77 -4.70
C MET A 84 -6.17 -0.11 -3.60
N GLN A 85 -7.29 -0.82 -3.90
CA GLN A 85 -7.97 -1.74 -2.97
C GLN A 85 -8.13 -1.17 -1.56
N ILE A 86 -8.78 0.00 -1.45
CA ILE A 86 -8.96 0.67 -0.17
C ILE A 86 -10.23 0.13 0.50
N MET A 87 -10.10 -0.25 1.77
CA MET A 87 -11.25 -0.64 2.58
C MET A 87 -12.15 0.55 2.86
N PRO A 88 -13.49 0.39 2.84
CA PRO A 88 -14.43 1.47 3.13
C PRO A 88 -14.15 2.20 4.44
N GLU A 89 -13.83 1.47 5.51
CA GLU A 89 -13.49 2.05 6.81
C GLU A 89 -12.23 2.92 6.74
N THR A 90 -11.20 2.45 6.00
CA THR A 90 -9.97 3.24 5.79
C THR A 90 -10.26 4.50 4.98
N PHE A 91 -11.13 4.42 3.97
CA PHE A 91 -11.54 5.59 3.20
C PHE A 91 -12.29 6.60 4.07
N LEU A 92 -13.18 6.15 4.96
CA LEU A 92 -13.87 7.02 5.92
C LEU A 92 -12.88 7.73 6.85
N GLU A 93 -11.91 7.02 7.43
CA GLU A 93 -10.86 7.64 8.26
C GLU A 93 -10.06 8.71 7.49
N ILE A 94 -9.78 8.45 6.21
CA ILE A 94 -9.10 9.41 5.33
C ILE A 94 -9.97 10.65 5.10
N THR A 95 -11.27 10.48 4.83
CA THR A 95 -12.20 11.59 4.55
C THR A 95 -12.47 12.44 5.78
N GLU A 96 -12.48 11.87 6.98
CA GLU A 96 -12.58 12.64 8.23
C GLU A 96 -11.41 13.64 8.39
N GLN A 97 -10.21 13.26 7.96
CA GLN A 97 -9.01 14.11 7.98
C GLN A 97 -8.89 15.00 6.74
N ASN A 98 -9.56 14.63 5.65
CA ASN A 98 -9.49 15.29 4.35
C ASN A 98 -10.86 15.31 3.68
N PRO A 99 -11.77 16.23 4.08
CA PRO A 99 -13.16 16.25 3.58
C PRO A 99 -13.32 16.48 2.07
N HIS A 100 -12.23 16.78 1.36
CA HIS A 100 -12.26 16.94 -0.09
C HIS A 100 -12.17 15.62 -0.87
N PHE A 101 -11.90 14.48 -0.21
CA PHE A 101 -12.07 13.17 -0.84
C PHE A 101 -13.56 12.85 -0.90
N ALA A 102 -14.11 12.78 -2.11
CA ALA A 102 -15.57 12.76 -2.30
C ALA A 102 -16.12 11.36 -2.57
N ASP A 103 -15.31 10.48 -3.20
CA ASP A 103 -15.83 9.23 -3.77
C ASP A 103 -14.70 8.19 -3.86
N SER A 104 -14.87 7.05 -3.16
CA SER A 104 -13.90 5.95 -3.15
C SER A 104 -13.86 5.17 -4.45
N GLU A 105 -14.93 5.18 -5.23
CA GLU A 105 -15.03 4.44 -6.49
C GLU A 105 -14.44 5.21 -7.65
N ALA A 106 -14.41 6.54 -7.58
CA ALA A 106 -13.78 7.33 -8.62
C ALA A 106 -12.26 7.10 -8.63
N ALA A 107 -11.72 6.58 -9.73
CA ALA A 107 -10.33 6.17 -9.88
C ALA A 107 -9.30 7.19 -9.35
N HIS A 108 -9.52 8.49 -9.62
CA HIS A 108 -8.60 9.52 -9.18
C HIS A 108 -8.62 9.76 -7.66
N TRP A 109 -9.79 9.61 -7.01
CA TRP A 109 -9.90 9.70 -5.55
C TRP A 109 -9.37 8.45 -4.87
N ASN A 110 -9.59 7.28 -5.47
CA ASN A 110 -9.04 6.02 -4.99
C ASN A 110 -7.49 6.07 -4.98
N ILE A 111 -6.87 6.52 -6.08
CA ILE A 111 -5.40 6.72 -6.15
C ILE A 111 -4.95 7.77 -5.12
N ALA A 112 -5.66 8.89 -5.01
CA ALA A 112 -5.31 9.96 -4.07
C ALA A 112 -5.34 9.48 -2.62
N ALA A 113 -6.37 8.74 -2.25
CA ALA A 113 -6.56 8.20 -0.90
C ALA A 113 -5.50 7.13 -0.58
N GLY A 114 -5.22 6.20 -1.51
CA GLY A 114 -4.18 5.19 -1.34
C GLY A 114 -2.81 5.81 -1.08
N ILE A 115 -2.39 6.76 -1.94
CA ILE A 115 -1.09 7.44 -1.76
C ILE A 115 -1.06 8.31 -0.49
N TYR A 116 -2.18 8.92 -0.11
CA TYR A 116 -2.29 9.63 1.16
C TYR A 116 -2.13 8.68 2.36
N TYR A 117 -2.75 7.50 2.30
CA TYR A 117 -2.62 6.49 3.34
C TYR A 117 -1.19 5.97 3.43
N ASP A 118 -0.53 5.69 2.30
CA ASP A 118 0.90 5.37 2.27
C ASP A 118 1.74 6.47 2.93
N ARG A 119 1.46 7.76 2.65
CA ARG A 119 2.16 8.86 3.31
C ARG A 119 1.99 8.85 4.82
N THR A 120 0.80 8.51 5.29
CA THR A 120 0.50 8.40 6.73
C THR A 120 1.30 7.27 7.37
N LEU A 121 1.38 6.12 6.72
CA LEU A 121 2.18 4.97 7.16
C LEU A 121 3.68 5.27 7.09
N TYR A 122 4.14 5.87 5.97
CA TYR A 122 5.54 6.23 5.75
C TYR A 122 6.11 7.13 6.85
N ARG A 123 5.33 8.07 7.34
CA ARG A 123 5.73 8.96 8.46
C ARG A 123 5.96 8.22 9.77
N LYS A 124 5.38 7.05 9.96
CA LYS A 124 5.55 6.26 11.19
C LYS A 124 6.93 5.59 11.29
N PHE A 125 7.71 5.57 10.20
CA PHE A 125 9.04 4.96 10.10
C PHE A 125 10.18 5.98 9.96
N GLU A 126 10.17 7.07 10.73
CA GLU A 126 11.09 8.21 10.56
C GLU A 126 12.57 7.87 10.72
N LYS A 127 12.90 6.88 11.56
CA LYS A 127 14.28 6.48 11.88
C LYS A 127 14.80 5.32 11.03
N THR A 128 14.23 5.11 9.86
CA THR A 128 14.51 3.98 8.98
C THR A 128 15.13 4.49 7.69
N ALA A 129 16.05 3.73 7.08
CA ALA A 129 16.57 4.03 5.75
C ALA A 129 15.41 4.18 4.74
N VAL A 130 15.58 5.04 3.74
CA VAL A 130 14.50 5.43 2.82
C VAL A 130 13.86 4.22 2.15
N GLN A 131 14.68 3.27 1.70
CA GLN A 131 14.23 2.06 1.01
C GLN A 131 13.44 1.15 1.95
N ASP A 132 14.00 0.81 3.10
CA ASP A 132 13.34 -0.02 4.12
C ASP A 132 12.03 0.61 4.60
N LYS A 133 12.01 1.93 4.74
CA LYS A 133 10.84 2.71 5.09
C LYS A 133 9.71 2.53 4.09
N LEU A 134 10.04 2.47 2.79
CA LEU A 134 9.08 2.27 1.73
C LEU A 134 8.50 0.85 1.77
N TYR A 135 9.36 -0.17 1.93
CA TYR A 135 8.91 -1.56 2.04
C TYR A 135 8.02 -1.79 3.26
N MET A 136 8.40 -1.21 4.41
CA MET A 136 7.56 -1.25 5.62
C MET A 136 6.23 -0.52 5.44
N THR A 137 6.19 0.52 4.61
CA THR A 137 4.95 1.22 4.25
C THR A 137 4.03 0.30 3.48
N PHE A 138 4.50 -0.33 2.41
CA PHE A 138 3.70 -1.28 1.63
C PHE A 138 3.28 -2.49 2.46
N ALA A 139 4.18 -3.04 3.27
CA ALA A 139 3.82 -4.12 4.20
C ALA A 139 2.73 -3.69 5.19
N SER A 140 2.79 -2.45 5.69
CA SER A 140 1.78 -1.89 6.61
C SER A 140 0.45 -1.62 5.92
N TYR A 141 0.48 -1.24 4.66
CA TYR A 141 -0.71 -1.08 3.83
C TYR A 141 -1.47 -2.41 3.72
N ASN A 142 -0.75 -3.48 3.35
CA ASN A 142 -1.32 -4.82 3.17
C ASN A 142 -1.72 -5.50 4.48
N ALA A 143 -0.85 -5.51 5.49
CA ALA A 143 -1.04 -6.32 6.73
C ALA A 143 -1.48 -5.51 7.95
N GLY A 144 -1.54 -4.20 7.84
CA GLY A 144 -1.80 -3.28 8.95
C GLY A 144 -0.53 -2.91 9.73
N TYR A 145 -0.41 -1.63 10.07
CA TYR A 145 0.75 -1.06 10.79
C TYR A 145 1.08 -1.78 12.10
N GLY A 146 0.06 -2.18 12.87
CA GLY A 146 0.27 -2.88 14.15
C GLY A 146 1.05 -4.20 14.01
N ARG A 147 0.83 -4.93 12.92
CA ARG A 147 1.55 -6.17 12.63
C ARG A 147 3.02 -5.92 12.34
N ILE A 148 3.32 -4.93 11.51
CA ILE A 148 4.70 -4.55 11.18
C ILE A 148 5.42 -4.02 12.42
N LEU A 149 4.76 -3.21 13.24
CA LEU A 149 5.32 -2.73 14.49
C LEU A 149 5.64 -3.88 15.46
N ASN A 150 4.76 -4.88 15.56
CA ASN A 150 4.99 -6.05 16.41
C ASN A 150 6.13 -6.95 15.89
N ALA A 151 6.29 -7.10 14.58
CA ALA A 151 7.44 -7.78 14.00
C ALA A 151 8.73 -7.01 14.30
N ALA A 152 8.73 -5.70 14.09
CA ALA A 152 9.88 -4.84 14.36
C ALA A 152 10.34 -4.78 15.83
N LYS A 153 9.44 -5.05 16.79
CA LYS A 153 9.82 -5.18 18.21
C LYS A 153 10.58 -6.46 18.51
N LYS A 154 10.52 -7.45 17.64
CA LYS A 154 11.19 -8.75 17.81
C LYS A 154 12.59 -8.77 17.17
N THR A 155 12.93 -7.76 16.38
CA THR A 155 14.25 -7.65 15.75
C THR A 155 15.27 -7.09 16.73
N PRO A 156 16.55 -7.51 16.65
CA PRO A 156 17.60 -7.08 17.57
C PRO A 156 18.03 -5.63 17.34
N SER A 157 17.88 -5.12 16.12
CA SER A 157 18.34 -3.78 15.73
C SER A 157 17.45 -2.68 16.29
N LYS A 158 18.09 -1.60 16.80
CA LYS A 158 17.37 -0.38 17.20
C LYS A 158 16.78 0.37 15.99
N GLU A 159 17.47 0.33 14.87
CA GLU A 159 17.00 0.86 13.60
C GLU A 159 16.20 -0.21 12.87
N LYS A 160 15.05 0.19 12.36
CA LYS A 160 14.16 -0.72 11.62
C LYS A 160 14.84 -1.08 10.30
N ASN A 161 15.04 -2.39 10.07
CA ASN A 161 15.66 -2.94 8.87
C ASN A 161 14.68 -3.92 8.23
N TRP A 162 14.45 -3.80 6.93
CA TRP A 162 13.51 -4.65 6.20
C TRP A 162 13.92 -6.12 6.25
N ASP A 163 15.19 -6.42 6.04
CA ASP A 163 15.68 -7.80 5.97
C ASP A 163 15.49 -8.57 7.28
N GLU A 164 15.49 -7.87 8.42
CA GLU A 164 15.21 -8.47 9.73
C GLU A 164 13.70 -8.66 9.98
N ILE A 165 12.85 -7.79 9.41
CA ILE A 165 11.42 -7.77 9.65
C ILE A 165 10.69 -8.70 8.69
N GLU A 166 11.08 -8.72 7.41
CA GLU A 166 10.43 -9.50 6.37
C GLU A 166 10.20 -10.97 6.76
N PRO A 167 11.20 -11.72 7.29
CA PRO A 167 11.02 -13.13 7.65
C PRO A 167 9.96 -13.37 8.73
N LEU A 168 9.61 -12.34 9.50
CA LEU A 168 8.62 -12.39 10.58
C LEU A 168 7.18 -12.09 10.10
N LEU A 169 7.03 -11.71 8.83
CA LEU A 169 5.76 -11.33 8.23
C LEU A 169 5.05 -12.54 7.59
N PRO A 170 3.72 -12.48 7.42
CA PRO A 170 2.98 -13.47 6.66
C PRO A 170 3.51 -13.60 5.22
N ASN A 171 3.45 -14.82 4.67
CA ASN A 171 3.87 -15.10 3.30
C ASN A 171 3.18 -14.18 2.27
N GLU A 172 1.90 -13.89 2.47
CA GLU A 172 1.12 -12.98 1.64
C GLU A 172 1.74 -11.59 1.60
N THR A 173 2.01 -11.00 2.76
CA THR A 173 2.60 -9.66 2.87
C THR A 173 4.00 -9.61 2.26
N ARG A 174 4.82 -10.65 2.48
CA ARG A 174 6.15 -10.76 1.86
C ARG A 174 6.05 -10.83 0.34
N SER A 175 5.13 -11.65 -0.18
CA SER A 175 4.89 -11.79 -1.62
C SER A 175 4.36 -10.49 -2.24
N TYR A 176 3.52 -9.76 -1.52
CA TYR A 176 3.03 -8.45 -1.94
C TYR A 176 4.15 -7.42 -2.11
N VAL A 177 4.99 -7.25 -1.09
CA VAL A 177 6.13 -6.31 -1.16
C VAL A 177 7.12 -6.74 -2.23
N ARG A 178 7.45 -8.03 -2.30
CA ARG A 178 8.34 -8.59 -3.34
C ARG A 178 7.81 -8.28 -4.74
N ARG A 179 6.51 -8.50 -5.01
CA ARG A 179 5.91 -8.19 -6.31
C ARG A 179 6.05 -6.72 -6.69
N ILE A 180 5.84 -5.78 -5.76
CA ILE A 180 6.04 -4.35 -6.01
C ILE A 180 7.51 -4.08 -6.37
N ARG A 181 8.46 -4.67 -5.65
CA ARG A 181 9.90 -4.55 -5.93
C ARG A 181 10.25 -5.07 -7.31
N GLU A 182 9.81 -6.27 -7.66
CA GLU A 182 10.03 -6.90 -8.98
C GLU A 182 9.50 -6.02 -10.11
N LEU A 183 8.30 -5.47 -9.98
CA LEU A 183 7.74 -4.50 -10.95
C LEU A 183 8.61 -3.25 -11.13
N MET A 184 9.29 -2.82 -10.07
CA MET A 184 10.23 -1.69 -10.09
C MET A 184 11.64 -2.07 -10.57
N GLY A 185 11.94 -3.37 -10.77
CA GLY A 185 13.29 -3.85 -11.05
C GLY A 185 14.24 -3.79 -9.85
N ASP A 186 13.69 -3.76 -8.65
CA ASP A 186 14.41 -3.70 -7.38
C ASP A 186 14.48 -5.12 -6.77
N HIS A 187 15.60 -5.81 -7.01
CA HIS A 187 15.81 -7.23 -6.69
C HIS A 187 16.62 -7.42 -5.41
#